data_936ccde4c6dec85cf62cbc21f6ebbec3
#
_entry.id   936ccde4c6dec85cf62cbc21f6ebbec3
#
_cell.length_a   1.000
_cell.length_b   1.000
_cell.length_c   1.000
_cell.angle_alpha   90.00
_cell.angle_beta   90.00
_cell.angle_gamma   90.00
#
_symmetry.space_group_name_H-M   'P 1'
#
loop_
_entity.id
_entity.type
_entity.pdbx_description
1 polymer ?
#
loop_
_entity_poly.entity_id
_entity_poly.type
_entity_poly.pdbx_seq_one_letter_code
_entity_poly.pdbx_strand_id
1 'polypeptide(L)'
;KIGYYYSIKKKFDFVVLLHGDGQYAPEELPKLLNGLQNDKLDVVIGSRMIKKKNALKGGMPLYKLIGNIILTKIQNFLLNKNLAEFHSGYRIYSVKSLKLIPFHLNTNDFHFDTEILIQLFLINSKIKEISIPTFYGDEICHVNGMKYAFNIIKTTLIASLQNNVNLKFS
;
A
#
# COMPACT_ATOMS: atom_id res chain seq x y z
N LYS A 1 8.65 -2.13 -10.34
CA LYS A 1 8.31 -1.45 -11.62
C LYS A 1 8.23 -2.41 -12.80
N ILE A 2 9.24 -3.27 -13.03
CA ILE A 2 9.30 -4.18 -14.19
C ILE A 2 8.05 -5.05 -14.31
N GLY A 3 7.58 -5.65 -13.21
CA GLY A 3 6.36 -6.47 -13.21
C GLY A 3 5.11 -5.69 -13.62
N TYR A 4 4.98 -4.42 -13.21
CA TYR A 4 3.86 -3.57 -13.61
C TYR A 4 3.90 -3.23 -15.10
N TYR A 5 5.07 -2.89 -15.64
CA TYR A 5 5.22 -2.70 -17.08
C TYR A 5 4.91 -3.95 -17.88
N TYR A 6 5.36 -5.12 -17.40
CA TYR A 6 5.07 -6.38 -18.03
C TYR A 6 3.55 -6.67 -18.06
N SER A 7 2.87 -6.44 -16.94
CA SER A 7 1.42 -6.62 -16.83
C SER A 7 0.65 -5.70 -17.77
N ILE A 8 1.09 -4.44 -17.89
CA ILE A 8 0.54 -3.48 -18.84
C ILE A 8 0.76 -3.92 -20.29
N LYS A 9 1.99 -4.33 -20.65
CA LYS A 9 2.36 -4.80 -21.99
C LYS A 9 1.57 -6.05 -22.39
N LYS A 10 1.35 -6.96 -21.44
CA LYS A 10 0.60 -8.20 -21.67
C LYS A 10 -0.91 -8.02 -21.59
N LYS A 11 -1.38 -6.81 -21.27
CA LYS A 11 -2.80 -6.46 -21.16
C LYS A 11 -3.54 -7.33 -20.11
N PHE A 12 -2.88 -7.66 -19.00
CA PHE A 12 -3.55 -8.32 -17.89
C PHE A 12 -4.61 -7.39 -17.28
N ASP A 13 -5.64 -7.96 -16.66
CA ASP A 13 -6.67 -7.18 -15.98
C ASP A 13 -6.16 -6.70 -14.62
N PHE A 14 -5.41 -7.54 -13.93
CA PHE A 14 -4.92 -7.29 -12.57
C PHE A 14 -3.44 -7.66 -12.44
N VAL A 15 -2.78 -7.02 -11.48
CA VAL A 15 -1.44 -7.39 -11.04
C VAL A 15 -1.39 -7.47 -9.52
N VAL A 16 -0.76 -8.50 -9.03
CA VAL A 16 -0.59 -8.75 -7.59
C VAL A 16 0.84 -8.43 -7.19
N LEU A 17 0.97 -7.60 -6.15
CA LEU A 17 2.20 -7.47 -5.37
C LEU A 17 2.07 -8.38 -4.15
N LEU A 18 2.98 -9.30 -3.99
CA LEU A 18 3.11 -10.16 -2.82
C LEU A 18 4.59 -10.30 -2.49
N HIS A 19 4.99 -9.86 -1.29
CA HIS A 19 6.37 -10.01 -0.84
C HIS A 19 6.70 -11.49 -0.62
N GLY A 20 7.90 -11.90 -1.05
CA GLY A 20 8.38 -13.28 -0.96
C GLY A 20 9.07 -13.64 0.36
N ASP A 21 8.87 -12.84 1.41
CA ASP A 21 9.47 -12.99 2.73
C ASP A 21 8.69 -13.93 3.67
N GLY A 22 7.60 -14.53 3.19
CA GLY A 22 6.77 -15.43 3.98
C GLY A 22 5.84 -14.74 4.99
N GLN A 23 5.85 -13.42 5.12
CA GLN A 23 5.00 -12.69 6.06
C GLN A 23 3.51 -12.69 5.68
N TYR A 24 3.19 -12.96 4.44
CA TYR A 24 1.84 -12.91 3.90
C TYR A 24 1.37 -14.27 3.43
N ALA A 25 0.10 -14.59 3.66
CA ALA A 25 -0.56 -15.82 3.27
C ALA A 25 -0.99 -15.79 1.79
N PRO A 26 -0.30 -16.47 0.86
CA PRO A 26 -0.68 -16.48 -0.56
C PRO A 26 -2.09 -17.01 -0.80
N GLU A 27 -2.57 -17.89 0.07
CA GLU A 27 -3.92 -18.48 0.04
C GLU A 27 -5.05 -17.48 0.23
N GLU A 28 -4.76 -16.27 0.73
CA GLU A 28 -5.74 -15.17 0.80
C GLU A 28 -5.98 -14.49 -0.57
N LEU A 29 -5.21 -14.82 -1.60
CA LEU A 29 -5.33 -14.21 -2.94
C LEU A 29 -6.74 -14.30 -3.52
N PRO A 30 -7.44 -15.44 -3.51
CA PRO A 30 -8.80 -15.53 -4.04
C PRO A 30 -9.77 -14.57 -3.35
N LYS A 31 -9.66 -14.40 -2.04
CA LYS A 31 -10.49 -13.48 -1.25
C LYS A 31 -10.24 -12.02 -1.61
N LEU A 32 -8.97 -11.63 -1.75
CA LEU A 32 -8.59 -10.28 -2.15
C LEU A 32 -9.07 -9.98 -3.58
N LEU A 33 -8.89 -10.92 -4.51
CA LEU A 33 -9.30 -10.78 -5.90
C LEU A 33 -10.83 -10.69 -6.04
N ASN A 34 -11.57 -11.53 -5.33
CA ASN A 34 -13.04 -11.46 -5.30
C ASN A 34 -13.51 -10.11 -4.76
N GLY A 35 -12.87 -9.58 -3.72
CA GLY A 35 -13.17 -8.25 -3.19
C GLY A 35 -12.98 -7.15 -4.23
N LEU A 36 -11.92 -7.25 -5.04
CA LEU A 36 -11.63 -6.29 -6.10
C LEU A 36 -12.66 -6.34 -7.23
N GLN A 37 -13.01 -7.55 -7.68
CA GLN A 37 -13.93 -7.76 -8.81
C GLN A 37 -15.38 -7.41 -8.45
N ASN A 38 -15.88 -7.91 -7.33
CA ASN A 38 -17.28 -7.75 -6.91
C ASN A 38 -17.62 -6.28 -6.62
N ASP A 39 -16.72 -5.55 -5.99
CA ASP A 39 -16.91 -4.14 -5.62
C ASP A 39 -16.44 -3.17 -6.73
N LYS A 40 -15.95 -3.69 -7.87
CA LYS A 40 -15.38 -2.90 -8.98
C LYS A 40 -14.36 -1.89 -8.48
N LEU A 41 -13.39 -2.38 -7.70
CA LEU A 41 -12.33 -1.57 -7.11
C LEU A 41 -11.14 -1.44 -8.05
N ASP A 42 -10.35 -0.40 -7.83
CA ASP A 42 -9.08 -0.17 -8.51
C ASP A 42 -7.93 -0.84 -7.76
N VAL A 43 -8.03 -0.88 -6.43
CA VAL A 43 -7.00 -1.46 -5.56
C VAL A 43 -7.63 -2.20 -4.38
N VAL A 44 -7.06 -3.34 -4.05
CA VAL A 44 -7.28 -4.02 -2.77
C VAL A 44 -5.97 -4.15 -2.03
N ILE A 45 -5.97 -3.76 -0.76
CA ILE A 45 -4.83 -3.91 0.16
C ILE A 45 -5.16 -5.03 1.15
N GLY A 46 -4.32 -6.05 1.21
CA GLY A 46 -4.35 -7.04 2.28
C GLY A 46 -3.77 -6.40 3.55
N SER A 47 -4.63 -6.01 4.49
CA SER A 47 -4.23 -5.25 5.67
C SER A 47 -4.08 -6.15 6.90
N ARG A 48 -2.93 -6.08 7.54
CA ARG A 48 -2.62 -6.73 8.82
C ARG A 48 -3.22 -5.96 10.00
N MET A 49 -3.47 -4.66 9.79
CA MET A 49 -3.77 -3.70 10.85
C MET A 49 -5.25 -3.48 11.11
N ILE A 50 -6.16 -3.97 10.26
CA ILE A 50 -7.60 -3.96 10.55
C ILE A 50 -7.87 -4.73 11.85
N LYS A 51 -7.24 -5.89 12.02
CA LYS A 51 -7.32 -6.70 13.25
C LYS A 51 -5.96 -6.74 13.94
N LYS A 52 -5.57 -5.65 14.60
CA LYS A 52 -4.25 -5.47 15.27
C LYS A 52 -3.87 -6.62 16.19
N LYS A 53 -4.86 -7.21 16.89
CA LYS A 53 -4.62 -8.40 17.74
C LYS A 53 -4.08 -9.60 16.92
N ASN A 54 -4.52 -9.75 15.67
CA ASN A 54 -4.04 -10.83 14.80
C ASN A 54 -2.61 -10.57 14.34
N ALA A 55 -2.24 -9.31 14.11
CA ALA A 55 -0.86 -8.95 13.77
C ALA A 55 0.11 -9.33 14.92
N LEU A 56 -0.28 -9.03 16.17
CA LEU A 56 0.51 -9.43 17.35
C LEU A 56 0.57 -10.96 17.51
N LYS A 57 -0.56 -11.66 17.34
CA LYS A 57 -0.59 -13.13 17.38
C LYS A 57 0.28 -13.76 16.27
N GLY A 58 0.39 -13.11 15.12
CA GLY A 58 1.28 -13.50 14.02
C GLY A 58 2.75 -13.15 14.26
N GLY A 59 3.11 -12.67 15.45
CA GLY A 59 4.51 -12.40 15.83
C GLY A 59 5.00 -10.99 15.47
N MET A 60 4.13 -10.05 15.04
CA MET A 60 4.56 -8.69 14.73
C MET A 60 5.21 -8.04 15.95
N PRO A 61 6.48 -7.58 15.87
CA PRO A 61 7.12 -6.87 16.97
C PRO A 61 6.35 -5.60 17.36
N LEU A 62 6.26 -5.33 18.65
CA LEU A 62 5.47 -4.21 19.19
C LEU A 62 5.91 -2.85 18.63
N TYR A 63 7.21 -2.64 18.46
CA TYR A 63 7.74 -1.40 17.86
C TYR A 63 7.32 -1.22 16.40
N LYS A 64 7.23 -2.32 15.62
CA LYS A 64 6.72 -2.28 14.23
C LYS A 64 5.22 -1.96 14.22
N LEU A 65 4.45 -2.54 15.14
CA LEU A 65 3.03 -2.24 15.30
C LEU A 65 2.80 -0.76 15.61
N ILE A 66 3.50 -0.23 16.61
CA ILE A 66 3.38 1.18 17.02
C ILE A 66 3.82 2.11 15.89
N GLY A 67 4.97 1.84 15.28
CA GLY A 67 5.47 2.62 14.14
C GLY A 67 4.48 2.66 12.97
N ASN A 68 3.89 1.52 12.61
CA ASN A 68 2.87 1.44 11.58
C ASN A 68 1.63 2.28 11.94
N ILE A 69 1.14 2.19 13.17
CA ILE A 69 -0.01 2.98 13.65
C ILE A 69 0.27 4.48 13.55
N ILE A 70 1.43 4.92 14.01
CA ILE A 70 1.81 6.34 14.00
C ILE A 70 1.91 6.85 12.55
N LEU A 71 2.67 6.17 11.69
CA LEU A 71 2.84 6.56 10.30
C LEU A 71 1.50 6.55 9.54
N THR A 72 0.68 5.52 9.74
CA THR A 72 -0.65 5.44 9.12
C THR A 72 -1.55 6.59 9.56
N LYS A 73 -1.54 6.98 10.84
CA LYS A 73 -2.31 8.13 11.33
C LYS A 73 -1.87 9.44 10.69
N ILE A 74 -0.55 9.66 10.60
CA ILE A 74 0.01 10.85 9.93
C ILE A 74 -0.40 10.90 8.46
N GLN A 75 -0.27 9.78 7.73
CA GLN A 75 -0.65 9.70 6.34
C GLN A 75 -2.16 9.91 6.13
N ASN A 76 -3.00 9.29 6.95
CA ASN A 76 -4.45 9.50 6.91
C ASN A 76 -4.81 10.98 7.09
N PHE A 77 -4.20 11.64 8.08
CA PHE A 77 -4.42 13.06 8.34
C PHE A 77 -3.99 13.93 7.15
N LEU A 78 -2.78 13.73 6.64
CA LEU A 78 -2.21 14.53 5.55
C LEU A 78 -2.93 14.32 4.22
N LEU A 79 -3.40 13.11 3.94
CA LEU A 79 -4.06 12.76 2.68
C LEU A 79 -5.58 12.82 2.74
N ASN A 80 -6.14 13.13 3.91
CA ASN A 80 -7.58 13.07 4.18
C ASN A 80 -8.18 11.70 3.78
N LYS A 81 -7.56 10.62 4.27
CA LYS A 81 -7.95 9.24 4.03
C LYS A 81 -8.18 8.51 5.35
N ASN A 82 -8.73 7.30 5.28
CA ASN A 82 -9.01 6.47 6.46
C ASN A 82 -8.67 5.01 6.17
N LEU A 83 -7.37 4.71 6.05
CA LEU A 83 -6.88 3.34 5.96
C LEU A 83 -6.41 2.86 7.32
N ALA A 84 -6.52 1.55 7.56
CA ALA A 84 -5.91 0.89 8.71
C ALA A 84 -4.40 0.68 8.53
N GLU A 85 -3.92 0.59 7.27
CA GLU A 85 -2.51 0.36 6.95
C GLU A 85 -2.13 0.88 5.56
N PHE A 86 -0.99 1.62 5.49
CA PHE A 86 -0.35 2.02 4.22
C PHE A 86 0.83 1.13 3.84
N HIS A 87 1.32 0.26 4.74
CA HIS A 87 2.64 -0.37 4.64
C HIS A 87 2.58 -1.88 4.37
N SER A 88 1.42 -2.39 3.93
CA SER A 88 1.29 -3.79 3.53
C SER A 88 1.97 -4.05 2.19
N GLY A 89 2.73 -5.14 2.11
CA GLY A 89 3.32 -5.66 0.87
C GLY A 89 2.43 -6.67 0.14
N TYR A 90 1.14 -6.75 0.48
CA TYR A 90 0.18 -7.58 -0.24
C TYR A 90 -0.92 -6.72 -0.84
N ARG A 91 -0.87 -6.52 -2.15
CA ARG A 91 -1.79 -5.63 -2.86
C ARG A 91 -2.18 -6.18 -4.20
N ILE A 92 -3.40 -5.89 -4.63
CA ILE A 92 -3.88 -6.15 -5.98
C ILE A 92 -4.25 -4.83 -6.62
N TYR A 93 -3.74 -4.59 -7.80
CA TYR A 93 -4.04 -3.40 -8.60
C TYR A 93 -4.76 -3.77 -9.87
N SER A 94 -5.77 -3.00 -10.26
CA SER A 94 -6.26 -2.96 -11.62
C SER A 94 -5.16 -2.41 -12.53
N VAL A 95 -4.82 -3.14 -13.58
CA VAL A 95 -3.84 -2.66 -14.57
C VAL A 95 -4.36 -1.41 -15.28
N LYS A 96 -5.68 -1.27 -15.40
CA LYS A 96 -6.32 -0.05 -15.94
C LYS A 96 -5.93 1.18 -15.09
N SER A 97 -6.02 1.08 -13.78
CA SER A 97 -5.71 2.20 -12.87
C SER A 97 -4.22 2.49 -12.83
N LEU A 98 -3.36 1.45 -12.86
CA LEU A 98 -1.90 1.65 -12.95
C LEU A 98 -1.46 2.40 -14.20
N LYS A 99 -2.15 2.24 -15.32
CA LYS A 99 -1.86 2.99 -16.56
C LYS A 99 -2.11 4.49 -16.44
N LEU A 100 -2.94 4.92 -15.51
CA LEU A 100 -3.33 6.32 -15.34
C LEU A 100 -2.35 7.11 -14.47
N ILE A 101 -1.42 6.44 -13.79
CA ILE A 101 -0.47 7.06 -12.88
C ILE A 101 0.97 6.97 -13.42
N PRO A 102 1.79 7.99 -13.19
CA PRO A 102 3.18 8.01 -13.63
C PRO A 102 4.11 7.26 -12.64
N PHE A 103 3.81 5.99 -12.33
CA PHE A 103 4.58 5.20 -11.35
C PHE A 103 6.05 5.01 -11.75
N HIS A 104 6.40 5.27 -12.99
CA HIS A 104 7.80 5.23 -13.47
C HIS A 104 8.66 6.33 -12.84
N LEU A 105 8.07 7.47 -12.48
CA LEU A 105 8.73 8.59 -11.82
C LEU A 105 8.99 8.34 -10.33
N ASN A 106 8.33 7.35 -9.75
CA ASN A 106 8.47 7.03 -8.34
C ASN A 106 9.88 6.52 -8.01
N THR A 107 10.24 6.61 -6.74
CA THR A 107 11.50 6.10 -6.21
C THR A 107 11.75 4.62 -6.54
N ASN A 108 13.00 4.17 -6.44
CA ASN A 108 13.36 2.75 -6.42
C ASN A 108 13.63 2.24 -5.00
N ASP A 109 13.32 3.03 -3.97
CA ASP A 109 13.49 2.71 -2.56
C ASP A 109 12.19 2.10 -1.98
N PHE A 110 12.23 1.65 -0.71
CA PHE A 110 11.14 0.95 0.00
C PHE A 110 9.80 1.72 0.08
N HIS A 111 9.80 3.04 -0.08
CA HIS A 111 8.56 3.83 -0.07
C HIS A 111 7.87 3.95 -1.44
N PHE A 112 8.37 3.27 -2.47
CA PHE A 112 7.74 3.16 -3.79
C PHE A 112 6.25 2.82 -3.74
N ASP A 113 5.89 1.86 -2.89
CA ASP A 113 4.50 1.40 -2.74
C ASP A 113 3.58 2.47 -2.13
N THR A 114 4.13 3.33 -1.28
CA THR A 114 3.39 4.49 -0.75
C THR A 114 3.15 5.54 -1.83
N GLU A 115 4.14 5.80 -2.67
CA GLU A 115 4.00 6.75 -3.77
C GLU A 115 2.92 6.31 -4.77
N ILE A 116 2.85 5.00 -5.08
CA ILE A 116 1.75 4.45 -5.91
C ILE A 116 0.39 4.73 -5.27
N LEU A 117 0.23 4.46 -3.97
CA LEU A 117 -1.06 4.73 -3.30
C LEU A 117 -1.42 6.21 -3.33
N ILE A 118 -0.46 7.09 -3.11
CA ILE A 118 -0.67 8.54 -3.19
C ILE A 118 -1.15 8.93 -4.59
N GLN A 119 -0.48 8.47 -5.65
CA GLN A 119 -0.88 8.75 -7.03
C GLN A 119 -2.29 8.23 -7.33
N LEU A 120 -2.64 7.04 -6.85
CA LEU A 120 -3.97 6.47 -7.01
C LEU A 120 -5.04 7.25 -6.23
N PHE A 121 -4.71 7.78 -5.05
CA PHE A 121 -5.62 8.70 -4.33
C PHE A 121 -5.86 9.99 -5.08
N LEU A 122 -4.83 10.55 -5.72
CA LEU A 122 -4.94 11.80 -6.50
C LEU A 122 -5.88 11.65 -7.71
N ILE A 123 -5.99 10.46 -8.27
CA ILE A 123 -6.95 10.17 -9.36
C ILE A 123 -8.28 9.59 -8.86
N ASN A 124 -8.56 9.69 -7.55
CA ASN A 124 -9.78 9.20 -6.90
C ASN A 124 -10.06 7.71 -7.13
N SER A 125 -9.01 6.89 -7.20
CA SER A 125 -9.16 5.44 -7.30
C SER A 125 -9.92 4.84 -6.12
N LYS A 126 -10.74 3.82 -6.40
CA LYS A 126 -11.50 3.08 -5.39
C LYS A 126 -10.59 2.07 -4.71
N ILE A 127 -10.21 2.36 -3.47
CA ILE A 127 -9.29 1.54 -2.67
C ILE A 127 -10.02 0.96 -1.48
N LYS A 128 -9.86 -0.34 -1.22
CA LYS A 128 -10.42 -1.05 -0.07
C LYS A 128 -9.37 -1.89 0.61
N GLU A 129 -9.45 -1.99 1.93
CA GLU A 129 -8.65 -2.91 2.73
C GLU A 129 -9.45 -4.17 3.06
N ILE A 130 -8.78 -5.31 3.00
CA ILE A 130 -9.31 -6.60 3.45
C ILE A 130 -8.36 -7.19 4.48
N SER A 131 -8.88 -7.59 5.63
CA SER A 131 -8.06 -8.18 6.70
C SER A 131 -7.47 -9.50 6.25
N ILE A 132 -6.16 -9.63 6.42
CA ILE A 132 -5.38 -10.85 6.18
C ILE A 132 -4.64 -11.26 7.46
N PRO A 133 -4.30 -12.56 7.61
CA PRO A 133 -3.33 -12.99 8.59
C PRO A 133 -1.93 -12.49 8.21
N THR A 134 -1.03 -12.46 9.18
CA THR A 134 0.39 -12.21 8.95
C THR A 134 1.20 -13.14 9.82
N PHE A 135 2.40 -13.43 9.38
CA PHE A 135 3.34 -14.28 10.09
C PHE A 135 4.71 -13.59 10.11
N TYR A 136 5.28 -13.48 11.29
CA TYR A 136 6.62 -12.96 11.50
C TYR A 136 7.48 -14.08 12.07
N GLY A 137 8.46 -14.53 11.30
CA GLY A 137 9.46 -15.53 11.66
C GLY A 137 10.83 -14.88 11.90
N ASP A 138 11.86 -15.60 11.49
CA ASP A 138 13.26 -15.19 11.66
C ASP A 138 13.80 -14.37 10.48
N GLU A 139 12.92 -13.80 9.66
CA GLU A 139 13.32 -13.01 8.50
C GLU A 139 14.08 -11.74 8.89
N ILE A 140 15.18 -11.48 8.16
CA ILE A 140 16.02 -10.30 8.37
C ILE A 140 15.33 -9.07 7.76
N CYS A 141 15.06 -8.08 8.59
CA CYS A 141 14.53 -6.80 8.13
C CYS A 141 15.66 -5.89 7.66
N HIS A 142 15.81 -5.71 6.36
CA HIS A 142 16.83 -4.82 5.77
C HIS A 142 16.43 -3.34 5.75
N VAL A 143 15.24 -2.99 6.22
CA VAL A 143 14.72 -1.62 6.18
C VAL A 143 15.20 -0.84 7.39
N ASN A 144 15.92 0.28 7.15
CA ASN A 144 16.16 1.26 8.20
C ASN A 144 14.85 2.00 8.51
N GLY A 145 14.21 1.67 9.64
CA GLY A 145 12.89 2.16 10.00
C GLY A 145 12.80 3.68 10.12
N MET A 146 13.85 4.37 10.64
CA MET A 146 13.84 5.83 10.78
C MET A 146 13.95 6.52 9.41
N LYS A 147 14.87 6.07 8.55
CA LYS A 147 14.99 6.57 7.18
C LYS A 147 13.71 6.35 6.39
N TYR A 148 13.11 5.17 6.53
CA TYR A 148 11.83 4.85 5.91
C TYR A 148 10.72 5.78 6.38
N ALA A 149 10.56 5.96 7.69
CA ALA A 149 9.56 6.86 8.28
C ALA A 149 9.72 8.30 7.79
N PHE A 150 10.96 8.81 7.76
CA PHE A 150 11.25 10.15 7.27
C PHE A 150 10.85 10.30 5.79
N ASN A 151 11.23 9.35 4.93
CA ASN A 151 10.88 9.38 3.51
C ASN A 151 9.36 9.34 3.29
N ILE A 152 8.65 8.48 4.03
CA ILE A 152 7.18 8.38 4.00
C ILE A 152 6.54 9.73 4.34
N ILE A 153 6.93 10.34 5.46
CA ILE A 153 6.36 11.61 5.91
C ILE A 153 6.65 12.71 4.88
N LYS A 154 7.90 12.81 4.41
CA LYS A 154 8.31 13.80 3.40
C LYS A 154 7.47 13.67 2.13
N THR A 155 7.38 12.48 1.56
CA THR A 155 6.62 12.22 0.32
C THR A 155 5.14 12.53 0.52
N THR A 156 4.57 12.14 1.66
CA THR A 156 3.15 12.40 1.96
C THR A 156 2.88 13.90 2.14
N LEU A 157 3.76 14.64 2.80
CA LEU A 157 3.65 16.11 2.94
C LEU A 157 3.69 16.81 1.59
N ILE A 158 4.64 16.47 0.73
CA ILE A 158 4.74 17.05 -0.61
C ILE A 158 3.44 16.82 -1.40
N ALA A 159 2.92 15.60 -1.38
CA ALA A 159 1.68 15.26 -2.06
C ALA A 159 0.46 16.00 -1.49
N SER A 160 0.38 16.15 -0.17
CA SER A 160 -0.69 16.90 0.50
C SER A 160 -0.68 18.37 0.10
N LEU A 161 0.50 18.99 0.03
CA LEU A 161 0.65 20.39 -0.39
C LEU A 161 0.26 20.58 -1.85
N GLN A 162 0.67 19.68 -2.75
CA GLN A 162 0.31 19.73 -4.16
C GLN A 162 -1.20 19.58 -4.38
N ASN A 163 -1.84 18.68 -3.65
CA ASN A 163 -3.29 18.47 -3.73
C ASN A 163 -4.06 19.72 -3.27
N ASN A 164 -3.61 20.36 -2.20
CA ASN A 164 -4.23 21.61 -1.69
C ASN A 164 -4.05 22.79 -2.65
N VAL A 165 -2.96 22.86 -3.41
CA VAL A 165 -2.75 23.90 -4.44
C VAL A 165 -3.71 23.68 -5.60
N ASN A 166 -3.85 22.44 -6.10
CA ASN A 166 -4.76 22.13 -7.20
C ASN A 166 -6.24 22.39 -6.86
N LEU A 167 -6.64 22.19 -5.59
CA LEU A 167 -8.00 22.50 -5.13
C LEU A 167 -8.29 24.00 -5.01
N LYS A 168 -7.28 24.87 -4.91
CA LYS A 168 -7.46 26.31 -4.85
C LYS A 168 -7.61 26.97 -6.23
N PHE A 169 -7.29 26.27 -7.29
CA PHE A 169 -7.34 26.77 -8.67
C PHE A 169 -8.37 26.05 -9.56
N SER A 170 -9.16 25.14 -9.01
CA SER A 170 -10.29 24.47 -9.66
C SER A 170 -11.61 25.02 -9.13
#